data_04de58d027f285b603fdff45706f91aa
#
_entry.id   04de58d027f285b603fdff45706f91aa
#
_cell.length_a   1.000
_cell.length_b   1.000
_cell.length_c   1.000
_cell.angle_alpha   90.00
_cell.angle_beta   90.00
_cell.angle_gamma   90.00
#
_symmetry.space_group_name_H-M   'P 1'
#
loop_
_entity.id
_entity.type
_entity.pdbx_description
1 polymer ?
#
loop_
_entity_poly.entity_id
_entity_poly.type
_entity_poly.pdbx_seq_one_letter_code
_entity_poly.pdbx_strand_id
1 'polypeptide(L)'
;MDAAASIALEDGAHRVSVATVATRAGLSRTSFYEYFASSSDIVAELITEELESFSAFLEEKVRDVTDPSQAISIWVSSSLEYVADGRHLLAKALSAIEISRDQSAVIGMAHRKMLLSLSEPLAQLGVVDIAQALSLIHSATQSATTRIESGADSVREIENTRNFIVAGISTLSRS
;
A
#
# COMPACT_ATOMS: atom_id res chain seq x y z
N MET A 1 -2.44 13.16 12.63
CA MET A 1 -2.69 11.69 12.70
C MET A 1 -1.66 10.90 13.53
N ASP A 2 -0.49 11.46 13.89
CA ASP A 2 0.60 10.77 14.63
C ASP A 2 0.16 10.08 15.93
N ALA A 3 -0.71 10.74 16.72
CA ALA A 3 -1.23 10.15 17.97
C ALA A 3 -2.05 8.86 17.73
N ALA A 4 -2.82 8.81 16.66
CA ALA A 4 -3.61 7.62 16.30
C ALA A 4 -2.71 6.49 15.77
N ALA A 5 -1.72 6.82 14.95
CA ALA A 5 -0.72 5.86 14.46
C ALA A 5 0.08 5.25 15.62
N SER A 6 0.56 6.09 16.56
CA SER A 6 1.27 5.63 17.77
C SER A 6 0.42 4.67 18.61
N ILE A 7 -0.87 5.00 18.84
CA ILE A 7 -1.78 4.10 19.55
C ILE A 7 -1.95 2.78 18.81
N ALA A 8 -2.13 2.81 17.48
CA ALA A 8 -2.32 1.60 16.69
C ALA A 8 -1.13 0.64 16.77
N LEU A 9 0.08 1.19 16.74
CA LEU A 9 1.34 0.43 16.75
C LEU A 9 1.75 -0.03 18.16
N GLU A 10 1.57 0.82 19.19
CA GLU A 10 2.04 0.55 20.55
C GLU A 10 1.02 -0.23 21.38
N ASP A 11 -0.26 0.21 21.31
CA ASP A 11 -1.34 -0.31 22.17
C ASP A 11 -2.27 -1.29 21.43
N GLY A 12 -2.12 -1.36 20.09
CA GLY A 12 -2.95 -2.15 19.19
C GLY A 12 -4.11 -1.36 18.58
N ALA A 13 -4.46 -1.70 17.36
CA ALA A 13 -5.45 -0.97 16.55
C ALA A 13 -6.85 -0.89 17.22
N HIS A 14 -7.24 -1.89 18.03
CA HIS A 14 -8.50 -1.90 18.78
C HIS A 14 -8.58 -0.80 19.84
N ARG A 15 -7.46 -0.18 20.22
CA ARG A 15 -7.39 0.95 21.15
C ARG A 15 -7.60 2.31 20.47
N VAL A 16 -7.57 2.37 19.16
CA VAL A 16 -7.84 3.60 18.40
C VAL A 16 -9.30 3.98 18.58
N SER A 17 -9.53 5.08 19.28
CA SER A 17 -10.86 5.67 19.49
C SER A 17 -10.74 7.19 19.55
N VAL A 18 -11.84 7.89 19.25
CA VAL A 18 -11.89 9.36 19.36
C VAL A 18 -11.38 9.83 20.72
N ALA A 19 -11.75 9.14 21.80
CA ALA A 19 -11.37 9.51 23.16
C ALA A 19 -9.87 9.30 23.44
N THR A 20 -9.30 8.15 23.02
CA THR A 20 -7.88 7.83 23.26
C THR A 20 -6.99 8.71 22.41
N VAL A 21 -7.35 8.94 21.15
CA VAL A 21 -6.58 9.80 20.24
C VAL A 21 -6.61 11.26 20.70
N ALA A 22 -7.78 11.81 21.04
CA ALA A 22 -7.91 13.16 21.57
C ALA A 22 -7.05 13.36 22.84
N THR A 23 -7.08 12.38 23.76
CA THR A 23 -6.28 12.41 24.99
C THR A 23 -4.78 12.41 24.69
N ARG A 24 -4.31 11.52 23.80
CA ARG A 24 -2.88 11.43 23.42
C ARG A 24 -2.42 12.67 22.65
N ALA A 25 -3.30 13.27 21.84
CA ALA A 25 -3.01 14.50 21.10
C ALA A 25 -3.10 15.78 21.95
N GLY A 26 -3.53 15.70 23.20
CA GLY A 26 -3.74 16.86 24.07
C GLY A 26 -4.91 17.76 23.64
N LEU A 27 -5.87 17.22 22.91
CA LEU A 27 -7.03 17.94 22.40
C LEU A 27 -8.28 17.63 23.20
N SER A 28 -9.26 18.56 23.19
CA SER A 28 -10.58 18.29 23.78
C SER A 28 -11.32 17.25 22.93
N ARG A 29 -12.08 16.36 23.60
CA ARG A 29 -12.93 15.39 22.90
C ARG A 29 -13.95 16.08 21.99
N THR A 30 -14.51 17.18 22.42
CA THR A 30 -15.50 17.95 21.65
C THR A 30 -14.90 18.44 20.33
N SER A 31 -13.74 19.06 20.37
CA SER A 31 -13.03 19.51 19.16
C SER A 31 -12.68 18.36 18.24
N PHE A 32 -12.32 17.19 18.79
CA PHE A 32 -11.94 16.04 17.98
C PHE A 32 -13.17 15.40 17.29
N TYR A 33 -14.35 15.40 17.92
CA TYR A 33 -15.61 14.96 17.32
C TYR A 33 -16.09 15.84 16.15
N GLU A 34 -15.59 17.09 16.03
CA GLU A 34 -15.88 17.95 14.87
C GLU A 34 -15.20 17.43 13.60
N TYR A 35 -14.11 16.68 13.73
CA TYR A 35 -13.33 16.12 12.60
C TYR A 35 -13.63 14.65 12.36
N PHE A 36 -13.82 13.85 13.41
CA PHE A 36 -14.00 12.41 13.32
C PHE A 36 -15.21 11.97 14.13
N ALA A 37 -16.25 11.51 13.46
CA ALA A 37 -17.47 11.05 14.12
C ALA A 37 -17.29 9.69 14.80
N SER A 38 -16.35 8.87 14.33
CA SER A 38 -16.14 7.50 14.81
C SER A 38 -14.66 7.07 14.77
N SER A 39 -14.37 5.94 15.41
CA SER A 39 -13.05 5.29 15.32
C SER A 39 -12.75 4.81 13.90
N SER A 40 -13.78 4.35 13.18
CA SER A 40 -13.60 3.90 11.79
C SER A 40 -13.23 5.04 10.85
N ASP A 41 -13.66 6.29 11.13
CA ASP A 41 -13.23 7.45 10.34
C ASP A 41 -11.73 7.73 10.52
N ILE A 42 -11.25 7.65 11.77
CA ILE A 42 -9.82 7.81 12.07
C ILE A 42 -8.99 6.72 11.39
N VAL A 43 -9.47 5.48 11.43
CA VAL A 43 -8.79 4.33 10.82
C VAL A 43 -8.76 4.45 9.29
N ALA A 44 -9.87 4.84 8.68
CA ALA A 44 -9.94 5.04 7.23
C ALA A 44 -9.00 6.15 6.76
N GLU A 45 -8.93 7.25 7.51
CA GLU A 45 -8.00 8.35 7.23
C GLU A 45 -6.54 7.90 7.34
N LEU A 46 -6.18 7.18 8.43
CA LEU A 46 -4.83 6.64 8.59
C LEU A 46 -4.44 5.70 7.44
N ILE A 47 -5.34 4.80 7.03
CA ILE A 47 -5.05 3.89 5.92
C ILE A 47 -4.87 4.68 4.62
N THR A 48 -5.65 5.73 4.41
CA THR A 48 -5.55 6.59 3.22
C THR A 48 -4.22 7.34 3.20
N GLU A 49 -3.82 7.97 4.33
CA GLU A 49 -2.52 8.64 4.47
C GLU A 49 -1.35 7.68 4.21
N GLU A 50 -1.42 6.44 4.74
CA GLU A 50 -0.40 5.41 4.52
C GLU A 50 -0.30 5.01 3.04
N LEU A 51 -1.44 4.82 2.36
CA LEU A 51 -1.46 4.50 0.93
C LEU A 51 -0.92 5.64 0.07
N GLU A 52 -1.23 6.89 0.42
CA GLU A 52 -0.70 8.07 -0.27
C GLU A 52 0.81 8.18 -0.08
N SER A 53 1.30 7.99 1.14
CA SER A 53 2.73 7.99 1.46
C SER A 53 3.47 6.87 0.72
N PHE A 54 2.87 5.68 0.66
CA PHE A 54 3.42 4.54 -0.08
C PHE A 54 3.43 4.80 -1.59
N SER A 55 2.33 5.36 -2.15
CA SER A 55 2.27 5.74 -3.57
C SER A 55 3.36 6.76 -3.93
N ALA A 56 3.51 7.81 -3.12
CA ALA A 56 4.54 8.83 -3.32
C ALA A 56 5.96 8.23 -3.26
N PHE A 57 6.20 7.31 -2.33
CA PHE A 57 7.48 6.59 -2.24
C PHE A 57 7.78 5.79 -3.51
N LEU A 58 6.80 5.05 -4.05
CA LEU A 58 6.98 4.27 -5.28
C LEU A 58 7.18 5.16 -6.51
N GLU A 59 6.42 6.25 -6.62
CA GLU A 59 6.56 7.25 -7.69
C GLU A 59 7.95 7.89 -7.68
N GLU A 60 8.48 8.22 -6.50
CA GLU A 60 9.85 8.74 -6.34
C GLU A 60 10.91 7.76 -6.85
N LYS A 61 10.74 6.45 -6.56
CA LYS A 61 11.68 5.41 -6.97
C LYS A 61 11.78 5.24 -8.47
N VAL A 62 10.72 5.51 -9.21
CA VAL A 62 10.67 5.32 -10.68
C VAL A 62 10.72 6.61 -11.48
N ARG A 63 10.75 7.77 -10.83
CA ARG A 63 10.62 9.10 -11.46
C ARG A 63 11.56 9.32 -12.63
N ASP A 64 12.84 8.99 -12.47
CA ASP A 64 13.88 9.26 -13.47
C ASP A 64 14.24 8.00 -14.29
N VAL A 65 13.44 6.93 -14.18
CA VAL A 65 13.68 5.68 -14.89
C VAL A 65 13.01 5.72 -16.25
N THR A 66 13.81 5.73 -17.31
CA THR A 66 13.32 5.82 -18.69
C THR A 66 13.03 4.48 -19.33
N ASP A 67 13.67 3.40 -18.89
CA ASP A 67 13.40 2.03 -19.36
C ASP A 67 12.15 1.48 -18.69
N PRO A 68 11.08 1.14 -19.43
CA PRO A 68 9.83 0.70 -18.86
C PRO A 68 9.91 -0.64 -18.12
N SER A 69 10.76 -1.55 -18.57
CA SER A 69 10.98 -2.83 -17.88
C SER A 69 11.70 -2.63 -16.56
N GLN A 70 12.69 -1.73 -16.54
CA GLN A 70 13.39 -1.34 -15.32
C GLN A 70 12.47 -0.61 -14.35
N ALA A 71 11.59 0.27 -14.84
CA ALA A 71 10.60 0.96 -14.00
C ALA A 71 9.69 -0.02 -13.26
N ILE A 72 9.15 -1.03 -13.96
CA ILE A 72 8.33 -2.09 -13.35
C ILE A 72 9.16 -2.91 -12.34
N SER A 73 10.39 -3.27 -12.71
CA SER A 73 11.31 -4.01 -11.84
C SER A 73 11.58 -3.28 -10.52
N ILE A 74 11.89 -1.98 -10.60
CA ILE A 74 12.15 -1.13 -9.42
C ILE A 74 10.87 -0.96 -8.60
N TRP A 75 9.73 -0.71 -9.23
CA TRP A 75 8.45 -0.57 -8.54
C TRP A 75 8.12 -1.82 -7.72
N VAL A 76 8.24 -3.02 -8.31
CA VAL A 76 8.00 -4.31 -7.64
C VAL A 76 8.98 -4.51 -6.48
N SER A 77 10.28 -4.32 -6.71
CA SER A 77 11.28 -4.48 -5.66
C SER A 77 11.03 -3.52 -4.51
N SER A 78 10.84 -2.22 -4.80
CA SER A 78 10.62 -1.20 -3.78
C SER A 78 9.32 -1.41 -2.99
N SER A 79 8.26 -1.93 -3.63
CA SER A 79 7.02 -2.26 -2.93
C SER A 79 7.22 -3.37 -1.90
N LEU A 80 7.99 -4.40 -2.23
CA LEU A 80 8.27 -5.51 -1.33
C LEU A 80 9.35 -5.17 -0.29
N GLU A 81 10.33 -4.32 -0.61
CA GLU A 81 11.28 -3.76 0.34
C GLU A 81 10.56 -2.94 1.41
N TYR A 82 9.56 -2.13 1.03
CA TYR A 82 8.72 -1.39 1.97
C TYR A 82 8.04 -2.32 2.99
N VAL A 83 7.61 -3.51 2.54
CA VAL A 83 7.06 -4.54 3.41
C VAL A 83 8.15 -5.14 4.30
N ALA A 84 9.28 -5.53 3.72
CA ALA A 84 10.39 -6.17 4.44
C ALA A 84 10.98 -5.27 5.54
N ASP A 85 11.02 -3.96 5.31
CA ASP A 85 11.44 -2.94 6.28
C ASP A 85 10.41 -2.67 7.39
N GLY A 86 9.25 -3.29 7.35
CA GLY A 86 8.18 -3.11 8.35
C GLY A 86 7.41 -1.79 8.23
N ARG A 87 7.64 -0.98 7.19
CA ARG A 87 6.93 0.29 6.98
C ARG A 87 5.43 0.15 6.76
N HIS A 88 4.98 -1.01 6.30
CA HIS A 88 3.56 -1.36 6.11
C HIS A 88 2.84 -1.76 7.41
N LEU A 89 3.52 -1.86 8.55
CA LEU A 89 2.96 -2.42 9.79
C LEU A 89 1.76 -1.64 10.33
N LEU A 90 1.72 -0.33 10.11
CA LEU A 90 0.56 0.48 10.49
C LEU A 90 -0.68 0.08 9.68
N ALA A 91 -0.58 0.04 8.36
CA ALA A 91 -1.68 -0.40 7.50
C ALA A 91 -2.14 -1.83 7.84
N LYS A 92 -1.19 -2.73 8.12
CA LYS A 92 -1.48 -4.11 8.56
C LYS A 92 -2.22 -4.14 9.90
N ALA A 93 -1.78 -3.38 10.90
CA ALA A 93 -2.46 -3.31 12.20
C ALA A 93 -3.89 -2.78 12.05
N LEU A 94 -4.10 -1.76 11.21
CA LEU A 94 -5.40 -1.15 10.97
C LEU A 94 -6.35 -2.04 10.15
N SER A 95 -5.85 -2.95 9.33
CA SER A 95 -6.66 -3.86 8.50
C SER A 95 -7.54 -4.82 9.30
N ALA A 96 -7.27 -5.00 10.60
CA ALA A 96 -8.08 -5.80 11.50
C ALA A 96 -9.36 -5.08 11.99
N ILE A 97 -9.52 -3.79 11.70
CA ILE A 97 -10.67 -2.98 12.12
C ILE A 97 -11.71 -2.95 11.01
N GLU A 98 -12.96 -3.20 11.38
CA GLU A 98 -14.07 -3.07 10.43
C GLU A 98 -14.29 -1.60 10.08
N ILE A 99 -14.32 -1.31 8.79
CA ILE A 99 -14.60 0.00 8.20
C ILE A 99 -15.89 -0.09 7.37
N SER A 100 -16.55 1.03 7.14
CA SER A 100 -17.76 1.08 6.33
C SER A 100 -17.47 0.74 4.85
N ARG A 101 -18.54 0.40 4.11
CA ARG A 101 -18.42 0.13 2.65
C ARG A 101 -17.89 1.35 1.89
N ASP A 102 -18.33 2.55 2.27
CA ASP A 102 -17.92 3.79 1.62
C ASP A 102 -16.44 4.07 1.87
N GLN A 103 -15.97 3.87 3.10
CA GLN A 103 -14.55 3.98 3.45
C GLN A 103 -13.71 2.93 2.71
N SER A 104 -14.19 1.68 2.62
CA SER A 104 -13.54 0.62 1.84
C SER A 104 -13.43 0.97 0.36
N ALA A 105 -14.44 1.66 -0.21
CA ALA A 105 -14.41 2.12 -1.60
C ALA A 105 -13.35 3.20 -1.82
N VAL A 106 -13.20 4.15 -0.90
CA VAL A 106 -12.17 5.21 -0.96
C VAL A 106 -10.77 4.59 -0.91
N ILE A 107 -10.53 3.69 0.06
CA ILE A 107 -9.25 2.97 0.19
C ILE A 107 -8.95 2.15 -1.08
N GLY A 108 -9.96 1.45 -1.61
CA GLY A 108 -9.82 0.71 -2.86
C GLY A 108 -9.51 1.59 -4.08
N MET A 109 -10.00 2.84 -4.11
CA MET A 109 -9.63 3.80 -5.14
C MET A 109 -8.17 4.27 -5.00
N ALA A 110 -7.72 4.57 -3.78
CA ALA A 110 -6.33 4.95 -3.51
C ALA A 110 -5.37 3.82 -3.91
N HIS A 111 -5.68 2.59 -3.56
CA HIS A 111 -4.90 1.41 -3.93
C HIS A 111 -4.84 1.21 -5.47
N ARG A 112 -5.98 1.35 -6.17
CA ARG A 112 -5.99 1.30 -7.63
C ARG A 112 -5.16 2.40 -8.26
N LYS A 113 -5.25 3.63 -7.75
CA LYS A 113 -4.44 4.76 -8.23
C LYS A 113 -2.95 4.46 -8.17
N MET A 114 -2.48 3.86 -7.08
CA MET A 114 -1.09 3.44 -6.93
C MET A 114 -0.66 2.44 -8.02
N LEU A 115 -1.49 1.40 -8.28
CA LEU A 115 -1.21 0.44 -9.34
C LEU A 115 -1.24 1.05 -10.74
N LEU A 116 -2.10 2.05 -10.98
CA LEU A 116 -2.20 2.74 -12.27
C LEU A 116 -0.93 3.48 -12.66
N SER A 117 -0.01 3.76 -11.73
CA SER A 117 1.32 4.32 -12.04
C SER A 117 2.14 3.42 -12.97
N LEU A 118 1.84 2.11 -13.02
CA LEU A 118 2.46 1.14 -13.93
C LEU A 118 1.83 1.11 -15.33
N SER A 119 0.73 1.82 -15.58
CA SER A 119 0.00 1.74 -16.85
C SER A 119 0.84 2.24 -18.02
N GLU A 120 1.55 3.36 -17.85
CA GLU A 120 2.41 3.92 -18.88
C GLU A 120 3.60 2.99 -19.23
N PRO A 121 4.39 2.49 -18.27
CA PRO A 121 5.43 1.49 -18.54
C PRO A 121 4.90 0.23 -19.24
N LEU A 122 3.74 -0.30 -18.84
CA LEU A 122 3.13 -1.46 -19.49
C LEU A 122 2.70 -1.16 -20.92
N ALA A 123 2.13 0.02 -21.19
CA ALA A 123 1.76 0.45 -22.52
C ALA A 123 3.00 0.59 -23.43
N GLN A 124 4.10 1.15 -22.93
CA GLN A 124 5.37 1.29 -23.65
C GLN A 124 5.99 -0.06 -24.01
N LEU A 125 5.78 -1.08 -23.17
CA LEU A 125 6.17 -2.47 -23.47
C LEU A 125 5.24 -3.18 -24.47
N GLY A 126 4.17 -2.53 -24.93
CA GLY A 126 3.22 -3.10 -25.87
C GLY A 126 2.24 -4.11 -25.24
N VAL A 127 2.04 -4.07 -23.92
CA VAL A 127 1.05 -4.91 -23.24
C VAL A 127 -0.35 -4.55 -23.73
N VAL A 128 -1.10 -5.56 -24.17
CA VAL A 128 -2.43 -5.36 -24.77
C VAL A 128 -3.51 -5.13 -23.73
N ASP A 129 -3.55 -5.98 -22.72
CA ASP A 129 -4.50 -5.89 -21.60
C ASP A 129 -3.78 -5.42 -20.34
N ILE A 130 -3.71 -4.09 -20.19
CA ILE A 130 -3.07 -3.44 -19.05
C ILE A 130 -3.80 -3.79 -17.75
N ALA A 131 -5.12 -3.89 -17.77
CA ALA A 131 -5.91 -4.21 -16.58
C ALA A 131 -5.59 -5.63 -16.06
N GLN A 132 -5.47 -6.59 -16.97
CA GLN A 132 -5.04 -7.95 -16.63
C GLN A 132 -3.61 -7.96 -16.08
N ALA A 133 -2.68 -7.26 -16.73
CA ALA A 133 -1.29 -7.18 -16.28
C ALA A 133 -1.19 -6.58 -14.85
N LEU A 134 -1.88 -5.48 -14.57
CA LEU A 134 -1.94 -4.87 -13.24
C LEU A 134 -2.51 -5.83 -12.20
N SER A 135 -3.54 -6.60 -12.55
CA SER A 135 -4.12 -7.61 -11.65
C SER A 135 -3.13 -8.74 -11.33
N LEU A 136 -2.37 -9.20 -12.32
CA LEU A 136 -1.34 -10.23 -12.14
C LEU A 136 -0.18 -9.72 -11.29
N ILE A 137 0.30 -8.49 -11.55
CA ILE A 137 1.34 -7.83 -10.74
C ILE A 137 0.87 -7.72 -9.28
N HIS A 138 -0.34 -7.20 -9.07
CA HIS A 138 -0.93 -7.09 -7.73
C HIS A 138 -1.00 -8.43 -7.00
N SER A 139 -1.50 -9.47 -7.67
CA SER A 139 -1.64 -10.80 -7.08
C SER A 139 -0.29 -11.42 -6.71
N ALA A 140 0.72 -11.26 -7.57
CA ALA A 140 2.07 -11.76 -7.31
C ALA A 140 2.74 -11.01 -6.14
N THR A 141 2.65 -9.68 -6.11
CA THR A 141 3.21 -8.87 -5.01
C THR A 141 2.49 -9.14 -3.69
N GLN A 142 1.15 -9.29 -3.70
CA GLN A 142 0.38 -9.64 -2.50
C GLN A 142 0.78 -11.01 -1.93
N SER A 143 0.99 -12.01 -2.81
CA SER A 143 1.47 -13.33 -2.38
C SER A 143 2.85 -13.25 -1.74
N ALA A 144 3.78 -12.49 -2.32
CA ALA A 144 5.11 -12.28 -1.77
C ALA A 144 5.05 -11.53 -0.43
N THR A 145 4.22 -10.49 -0.31
CA THR A 145 3.96 -9.77 0.95
C THR A 145 3.57 -10.75 2.05
N THR A 146 2.57 -11.60 1.81
CA THR A 146 2.11 -12.59 2.79
C THR A 146 3.23 -13.55 3.21
N ARG A 147 4.09 -13.96 2.29
CA ARG A 147 5.22 -14.86 2.59
C ARG A 147 6.32 -14.15 3.41
N ILE A 148 6.67 -12.91 3.07
CA ILE A 148 7.62 -12.08 3.84
C ILE A 148 7.10 -11.88 5.26
N GLU A 149 5.84 -11.51 5.42
CA GLU A 149 5.17 -11.35 6.72
C GLU A 149 5.13 -12.64 7.55
N SER A 150 5.15 -13.80 6.88
CA SER A 150 5.18 -15.12 7.51
C SER A 150 6.61 -15.59 7.82
N GLY A 151 7.63 -14.76 7.61
CA GLY A 151 9.02 -15.04 7.94
C GLY A 151 9.85 -15.68 6.82
N ALA A 152 9.37 -15.64 5.56
CA ALA A 152 10.19 -16.03 4.43
C ALA A 152 11.39 -15.07 4.24
N ASP A 153 12.46 -15.56 3.62
CA ASP A 153 13.62 -14.75 3.26
C ASP A 153 13.21 -13.64 2.29
N SER A 154 13.19 -12.40 2.77
CA SER A 154 12.71 -11.24 2.03
C SER A 154 13.54 -10.97 0.78
N VAL A 155 14.86 -11.12 0.83
CA VAL A 155 15.74 -10.88 -0.32
C VAL A 155 15.39 -11.84 -1.45
N ARG A 156 15.24 -13.11 -1.12
CA ARG A 156 14.89 -14.15 -2.10
C ARG A 156 13.46 -13.96 -2.64
N GLU A 157 12.49 -13.60 -1.80
CA GLU A 157 11.12 -13.37 -2.22
C GLU A 157 11.01 -12.16 -3.15
N ILE A 158 11.71 -11.07 -2.85
CA ILE A 158 11.78 -9.88 -3.69
C ILE A 158 12.37 -10.22 -5.06
N GLU A 159 13.51 -10.89 -5.09
CA GLU A 159 14.20 -11.26 -6.33
C GLU A 159 13.34 -12.19 -7.20
N ASN A 160 12.79 -13.25 -6.63
CA ASN A 160 11.96 -14.23 -7.34
C ASN A 160 10.69 -13.58 -7.90
N THR A 161 9.99 -12.77 -7.10
CA THR A 161 8.74 -12.13 -7.51
C THR A 161 8.99 -11.11 -8.61
N ARG A 162 10.02 -10.27 -8.47
CA ARG A 162 10.45 -9.33 -9.50
C ARG A 162 10.75 -10.06 -10.83
N ASN A 163 11.57 -11.10 -10.79
CA ASN A 163 11.96 -11.85 -11.99
C ASN A 163 10.75 -12.53 -12.65
N PHE A 164 9.85 -13.10 -11.85
CA PHE A 164 8.60 -13.70 -12.33
C PHE A 164 7.71 -12.67 -13.03
N ILE A 165 7.51 -11.49 -12.43
CA ILE A 165 6.68 -10.44 -13.01
C ILE A 165 7.30 -9.92 -14.32
N VAL A 166 8.58 -9.58 -14.33
CA VAL A 166 9.26 -9.06 -15.53
C VAL A 166 9.22 -10.07 -16.68
N ALA A 167 9.51 -11.35 -16.39
CA ALA A 167 9.41 -12.41 -17.39
C ALA A 167 7.98 -12.62 -17.89
N GLY A 168 6.98 -12.58 -17.00
CA GLY A 168 5.57 -12.72 -17.36
C GLY A 168 5.08 -11.58 -18.25
N ILE A 169 5.46 -10.33 -17.96
CA ILE A 169 5.07 -9.16 -18.76
C ILE A 169 5.60 -9.28 -20.19
N SER A 170 6.82 -9.77 -20.39
CA SER A 170 7.40 -9.96 -21.72
C SER A 170 6.56 -10.89 -22.60
N THR A 171 5.78 -11.80 -22.02
CA THR A 171 4.86 -12.70 -22.75
C THR A 171 3.50 -12.07 -23.08
N LEU A 172 3.15 -10.98 -22.39
CA LEU A 172 1.89 -10.25 -22.61
C LEU A 172 2.03 -9.12 -23.64
N SER A 173 3.26 -8.81 -24.05
CA SER A 173 3.57 -7.81 -25.07
C SER A 173 3.28 -8.38 -26.46
N ARG A 174 2.81 -7.51 -27.37
CA ARG A 174 2.69 -7.90 -28.78
C ARG A 174 4.09 -8.16 -29.37
N SER A 175 4.25 -9.28 -30.02
CA SER A 175 5.38 -9.57 -30.89
C SER A 175 5.34 -8.69 -32.12
#